data_1784efd2263f2c069fe2b54112db56d1
#
_entry.id   1784efd2263f2c069fe2b54112db56d1
#
_cell.length_a   1.000
_cell.length_b   1.000
_cell.length_c   1.000
_cell.angle_alpha   90.00
_cell.angle_beta   90.00
_cell.angle_gamma   90.00
#
_symmetry.space_group_name_H-M   'P 1'
#
loop_
_entity.id
_entity.type
_entity.pdbx_description
1 polymer ?
#
loop_
_entity_poly.entity_id
_entity_poly.type
_entity_poly.pdbx_seq_one_letter_code
_entity_poly.pdbx_strand_id
1 'polypeptide(L)'
;MKTKVFIFDLDGVIVDTAKYHYLAWKKLANNLNIDFTHEHNELLKGVSRVRSLEIILGLGNVEASDEQKNEWLVQKNKEYLEYIDKMDDSEILPGVMDVLNFLKENNQPIILGSASKNARPILEKVNILNYFDDIVDGNDVSNAKPDPEVFIVGAKKANQTNENSIVFEDSVAGIEAANV
;
A
#
# COMPACT_ATOMS: atom_id res chain seq x y z
N MET A 1 -18.27 -12.03 -22.22
CA MET A 1 -17.79 -12.38 -20.86
C MET A 1 -18.43 -11.42 -19.87
N LYS A 2 -18.75 -11.83 -18.64
CA LYS A 2 -19.10 -10.85 -17.59
C LYS A 2 -17.88 -10.00 -17.32
N THR A 3 -18.02 -8.69 -17.33
CA THR A 3 -16.95 -7.75 -17.02
C THR A 3 -16.52 -7.98 -15.57
N LYS A 4 -15.24 -8.21 -15.35
CA LYS A 4 -14.63 -8.29 -14.02
C LYS A 4 -13.93 -6.98 -13.72
N VAL A 5 -13.84 -6.57 -12.46
CA VAL A 5 -12.93 -5.53 -12.04
C VAL A 5 -11.66 -6.15 -11.47
N PHE A 6 -10.54 -5.59 -11.82
CA PHE A 6 -9.22 -6.00 -11.36
C PHE A 6 -8.70 -4.94 -10.39
N ILE A 7 -8.54 -5.32 -9.13
CA ILE A 7 -8.13 -4.42 -8.05
C ILE A 7 -6.71 -4.81 -7.62
N PHE A 8 -5.80 -3.87 -7.71
CA PHE A 8 -4.40 -4.11 -7.38
C PHE A 8 -4.03 -3.38 -6.09
N ASP A 9 -3.35 -4.05 -5.17
CA ASP A 9 -2.56 -3.33 -4.19
C ASP A 9 -1.37 -2.63 -4.86
N LEU A 10 -0.67 -1.78 -4.13
CA LEU A 10 0.45 -0.99 -4.65
C LEU A 10 1.79 -1.63 -4.30
N ASP A 11 2.08 -1.70 -2.98
CA ASP A 11 3.39 -2.04 -2.44
C ASP A 11 3.62 -3.55 -2.48
N GLY A 12 4.55 -4.03 -3.30
CA GLY A 12 4.81 -5.46 -3.49
C GLY A 12 3.95 -6.13 -4.57
N VAL A 13 3.01 -5.38 -5.19
CA VAL A 13 2.18 -5.85 -6.32
C VAL A 13 2.47 -5.06 -7.59
N ILE A 14 2.41 -3.74 -7.54
CA ILE A 14 2.69 -2.84 -8.68
C ILE A 14 4.14 -2.37 -8.65
N VAL A 15 4.65 -1.97 -7.48
CA VAL A 15 5.99 -1.40 -7.30
C VAL A 15 6.72 -2.03 -6.11
N ASP A 16 8.05 -2.03 -6.16
CA ASP A 16 8.89 -2.46 -5.03
C ASP A 16 9.25 -1.27 -4.12
N THR A 17 8.29 -0.83 -3.32
CA THR A 17 8.48 0.23 -2.31
C THR A 17 8.72 -0.32 -0.90
N ALA A 18 8.61 -1.62 -0.69
CA ALA A 18 8.83 -2.27 0.62
C ALA A 18 10.22 -1.94 1.20
N LYS A 19 11.25 -1.85 0.36
CA LYS A 19 12.61 -1.44 0.74
C LYS A 19 12.67 -0.02 1.31
N TYR A 20 11.91 0.92 0.77
CA TYR A 20 11.86 2.31 1.24
C TYR A 20 11.09 2.44 2.55
N HIS A 21 10.02 1.66 2.70
CA HIS A 21 9.31 1.54 3.97
C HIS A 21 10.23 1.01 5.05
N TYR A 22 10.98 -0.08 4.76
CA TYR A 22 11.96 -0.64 5.68
C TYR A 22 13.01 0.38 6.11
N LEU A 23 13.63 1.09 5.17
CA LEU A 23 14.67 2.08 5.47
C LEU A 23 14.16 3.21 6.38
N ALA A 24 12.99 3.76 6.08
CA ALA A 24 12.40 4.83 6.87
C ALA A 24 11.98 4.34 8.28
N TRP A 25 11.41 3.14 8.40
CA TRP A 25 11.07 2.56 9.70
C TRP A 25 12.31 2.15 10.50
N LYS A 26 13.33 1.56 9.84
CA LYS A 26 14.61 1.20 10.48
C LYS A 26 15.30 2.42 11.09
N LYS A 27 15.29 3.54 10.38
CA LYS A 27 15.86 4.78 10.90
C LYS A 27 15.13 5.27 12.15
N LEU A 28 13.79 5.27 12.13
CA LEU A 28 13.01 5.63 13.32
C LEU A 28 13.27 4.67 14.48
N ALA A 29 13.23 3.36 14.22
CA ALA A 29 13.47 2.33 15.24
C ALA A 29 14.87 2.48 15.88
N ASN A 30 15.90 2.74 15.08
CA ASN A 30 17.25 2.99 15.58
C ASN A 30 17.31 4.22 16.51
N ASN A 31 16.61 5.30 16.20
CA ASN A 31 16.52 6.50 17.05
C ASN A 31 15.86 6.20 18.40
N LEU A 32 15.02 5.17 18.46
CA LEU A 32 14.35 4.70 19.66
C LEU A 32 15.07 3.52 20.33
N ASN A 33 16.27 3.15 19.86
CA ASN A 33 17.03 1.98 20.30
C ASN A 33 16.26 0.65 20.18
N ILE A 34 15.40 0.53 19.15
CA ILE A 34 14.65 -0.69 18.84
C ILE A 34 15.40 -1.45 17.73
N ASP A 35 15.68 -2.73 17.96
CA ASP A 35 16.23 -3.60 16.91
C ASP A 35 15.10 -4.01 15.96
N PHE A 36 15.06 -3.36 14.78
CA PHE A 36 14.07 -3.59 13.74
C PHE A 36 14.73 -4.32 12.56
N THR A 37 14.27 -5.55 12.29
CA THR A 37 14.81 -6.43 11.25
C THR A 37 13.92 -6.47 10.01
N HIS A 38 14.38 -7.16 8.96
CA HIS A 38 13.56 -7.42 7.77
C HIS A 38 12.34 -8.29 8.10
N GLU A 39 12.49 -9.28 9.00
CA GLU A 39 11.36 -10.11 9.45
C GLU A 39 10.31 -9.25 10.18
N HIS A 40 10.73 -8.29 10.99
CA HIS A 40 9.81 -7.34 11.60
C HIS A 40 9.08 -6.47 10.57
N ASN A 41 9.74 -6.14 9.45
CA ASN A 41 9.11 -5.36 8.38
C ASN A 41 8.00 -6.13 7.66
N GLU A 42 8.07 -7.47 7.57
CA GLU A 42 6.97 -8.27 7.00
C GLU A 42 5.66 -8.11 7.78
N LEU A 43 5.74 -7.87 9.10
CA LEU A 43 4.56 -7.63 9.95
C LEU A 43 3.88 -6.28 9.64
N LEU A 44 4.55 -5.39 8.91
CA LEU A 44 4.05 -4.06 8.59
C LEU A 44 3.41 -3.98 7.20
N LYS A 45 3.50 -5.05 6.40
CA LYS A 45 2.92 -5.07 5.05
C LYS A 45 1.39 -5.02 5.11
N GLY A 46 0.81 -4.21 4.25
CA GLY A 46 -0.63 -4.07 4.10
C GLY A 46 -1.35 -3.31 5.22
N VAL A 47 -0.68 -3.00 6.35
CA VAL A 47 -1.31 -2.29 7.46
C VAL A 47 -1.08 -0.78 7.38
N SER A 48 -1.90 -0.01 8.11
CA SER A 48 -1.77 1.45 8.13
C SER A 48 -0.47 1.91 8.78
N ARG A 49 -0.01 3.13 8.43
CA ARG A 49 1.18 3.75 9.03
C ARG A 49 1.08 3.86 10.56
N VAL A 50 -0.10 4.16 11.09
CA VAL A 50 -0.32 4.24 12.54
C VAL A 50 -0.11 2.87 13.17
N ARG A 51 -0.72 1.83 12.59
CA ARG A 51 -0.58 0.45 13.07
C ARG A 51 0.87 -0.04 12.98
N SER A 52 1.59 0.32 11.93
CA SER A 52 3.02 0.00 11.79
C SER A 52 3.85 0.59 12.94
N LEU A 53 3.60 1.85 13.30
CA LEU A 53 4.27 2.47 14.45
C LEU A 53 3.97 1.74 15.76
N GLU A 54 2.71 1.38 16.00
CA GLU A 54 2.33 0.63 17.21
C GLU A 54 3.06 -0.71 17.32
N ILE A 55 3.17 -1.44 16.20
CA ILE A 55 3.91 -2.70 16.14
C ILE A 55 5.39 -2.46 16.51
N ILE A 56 6.03 -1.45 15.91
CA ILE A 56 7.44 -1.13 16.19
C ILE A 56 7.65 -0.75 17.66
N LEU A 57 6.79 0.11 18.22
CA LEU A 57 6.86 0.49 19.63
C LEU A 57 6.68 -0.72 20.56
N GLY A 58 5.79 -1.64 20.18
CA GLY A 58 5.59 -2.90 20.89
C GLY A 58 6.83 -3.79 20.91
N LEU A 59 7.58 -3.86 19.78
CA LEU A 59 8.84 -4.62 19.71
C LEU A 59 9.91 -4.11 20.71
N GLY A 60 9.92 -2.78 20.93
CA GLY A 60 10.86 -2.16 21.86
C GLY A 60 10.32 -1.93 23.29
N ASN A 61 9.06 -2.30 23.56
CA ASN A 61 8.35 -1.93 24.79
C ASN A 61 8.42 -0.42 25.08
N VAL A 62 8.32 0.41 24.05
CA VAL A 62 8.38 1.86 24.14
C VAL A 62 6.98 2.43 24.34
N GLU A 63 6.75 3.13 25.44
CA GLU A 63 5.56 3.93 25.65
C GLU A 63 5.76 5.35 25.13
N ALA A 64 4.75 5.93 24.50
CA ALA A 64 4.80 7.24 23.93
C ALA A 64 3.43 7.95 24.01
N SER A 65 3.46 9.27 24.19
CA SER A 65 2.27 10.09 24.06
C SER A 65 1.78 10.16 22.61
N ASP A 66 0.51 10.53 22.42
CA ASP A 66 -0.04 10.71 21.08
C ASP A 66 0.68 11.82 20.30
N GLU A 67 1.18 12.85 20.97
CA GLU A 67 2.01 13.89 20.41
C GLU A 67 3.31 13.32 19.82
N GLN A 68 4.05 12.54 20.61
CA GLN A 68 5.30 11.89 20.16
C GLN A 68 5.06 10.94 18.98
N LYS A 69 3.98 10.14 19.05
CA LYS A 69 3.59 9.25 17.95
C LYS A 69 3.32 10.03 16.68
N ASN A 70 2.59 11.14 16.76
CA ASN A 70 2.30 11.97 15.59
C ASN A 70 3.57 12.61 15.00
N GLU A 71 4.50 13.09 15.82
CA GLU A 71 5.79 13.61 15.36
C GLU A 71 6.58 12.54 14.59
N TRP A 72 6.67 11.33 15.14
CA TRP A 72 7.38 10.21 14.49
C TRP A 72 6.71 9.77 13.19
N LEU A 73 5.38 9.76 13.14
CA LEU A 73 4.65 9.46 11.90
C LEU A 73 4.92 10.50 10.80
N VAL A 74 4.96 11.78 11.15
CA VAL A 74 5.30 12.87 10.22
C VAL A 74 6.74 12.75 9.76
N GLN A 75 7.69 12.56 10.68
CA GLN A 75 9.11 12.40 10.36
C GLN A 75 9.34 11.19 9.44
N LYS A 76 8.81 10.02 9.82
CA LYS A 76 8.91 8.79 9.00
C LYS A 76 8.36 9.01 7.58
N ASN A 77 7.22 9.68 7.47
CA ASN A 77 6.62 9.94 6.17
C ASN A 77 7.49 10.88 5.32
N LYS A 78 8.07 11.92 5.93
CA LYS A 78 8.98 12.83 5.23
C LYS A 78 10.19 12.06 4.67
N GLU A 79 10.82 11.21 5.47
CA GLU A 79 11.95 10.40 5.05
C GLU A 79 11.59 9.42 3.94
N TYR A 80 10.41 8.79 4.05
CA TYR A 80 9.89 7.92 3.01
C TYR A 80 9.70 8.67 1.69
N LEU A 81 9.13 9.87 1.73
CA LEU A 81 8.92 10.68 0.52
C LEU A 81 10.23 11.12 -0.14
N GLU A 82 11.32 11.28 0.62
CA GLU A 82 12.65 11.54 0.07
C GLU A 82 13.19 10.38 -0.78
N TYR A 83 12.79 9.14 -0.47
CA TYR A 83 13.08 7.98 -1.32
C TYR A 83 12.16 7.95 -2.53
N ILE A 84 10.85 8.15 -2.34
CA ILE A 84 9.86 8.17 -3.42
C ILE A 84 10.20 9.25 -4.46
N ASP A 85 10.73 10.38 -4.04
CA ASP A 85 11.10 11.47 -4.95
C ASP A 85 12.21 11.08 -5.95
N LYS A 86 12.99 10.06 -5.62
CA LYS A 86 14.07 9.49 -6.45
C LYS A 86 13.64 8.28 -7.28
N MET A 87 12.38 7.85 -7.13
CA MET A 87 11.84 6.71 -7.89
C MET A 87 11.65 7.06 -9.36
N ASP A 88 11.73 6.04 -10.18
CA ASP A 88 11.36 6.04 -11.60
C ASP A 88 10.65 4.73 -11.97
N ASP A 89 10.40 4.51 -13.24
CA ASP A 89 9.70 3.34 -13.76
C ASP A 89 10.43 2.00 -13.55
N SER A 90 11.71 2.03 -13.19
CA SER A 90 12.48 0.82 -12.84
C SER A 90 11.98 0.13 -11.56
N GLU A 91 11.16 0.82 -10.75
CA GLU A 91 10.53 0.27 -9.56
C GLU A 91 9.26 -0.54 -9.85
N ILE A 92 8.77 -0.52 -11.09
CA ILE A 92 7.62 -1.34 -11.50
C ILE A 92 8.06 -2.81 -11.49
N LEU A 93 7.28 -3.64 -10.81
CA LEU A 93 7.58 -5.07 -10.70
C LEU A 93 7.46 -5.77 -12.08
N PRO A 94 8.29 -6.80 -12.33
CA PRO A 94 8.26 -7.55 -13.59
C PRO A 94 6.87 -8.12 -13.90
N GLY A 95 6.42 -7.96 -15.16
CA GLY A 95 5.14 -8.45 -15.63
C GLY A 95 3.93 -7.55 -15.36
N VAL A 96 4.07 -6.54 -14.51
CA VAL A 96 2.98 -5.60 -14.20
C VAL A 96 2.47 -4.91 -15.46
N MET A 97 3.37 -4.35 -16.25
CA MET A 97 2.99 -3.64 -17.46
C MET A 97 2.31 -4.54 -18.49
N ASP A 98 2.74 -5.80 -18.60
CA ASP A 98 2.09 -6.79 -19.48
C ASP A 98 0.65 -7.04 -19.07
N VAL A 99 0.40 -7.20 -17.75
CA VAL A 99 -0.94 -7.41 -17.20
C VAL A 99 -1.81 -6.16 -17.39
N LEU A 100 -1.30 -4.97 -17.06
CA LEU A 100 -2.05 -3.72 -17.20
C LEU A 100 -2.43 -3.46 -18.67
N ASN A 101 -1.51 -3.65 -19.61
CA ASN A 101 -1.76 -3.52 -21.05
C ASN A 101 -2.83 -4.53 -21.50
N PHE A 102 -2.68 -5.81 -21.13
CA PHE A 102 -3.67 -6.85 -21.45
C PHE A 102 -5.07 -6.49 -20.95
N LEU A 103 -5.20 -5.97 -19.73
CA LEU A 103 -6.49 -5.57 -19.18
C LEU A 103 -7.08 -4.38 -19.93
N LYS A 104 -6.29 -3.38 -20.25
CA LYS A 104 -6.73 -2.21 -21.07
C LYS A 104 -7.19 -2.63 -22.47
N GLU A 105 -6.42 -3.48 -23.17
CA GLU A 105 -6.78 -4.00 -24.49
C GLU A 105 -8.09 -4.78 -24.48
N ASN A 106 -8.40 -5.44 -23.34
CA ASN A 106 -9.64 -6.19 -23.17
C ASN A 106 -10.77 -5.40 -22.47
N ASN A 107 -10.61 -4.07 -22.34
CA ASN A 107 -11.59 -3.16 -21.73
C ASN A 107 -12.05 -3.64 -20.33
N GLN A 108 -11.12 -4.18 -19.54
CA GLN A 108 -11.40 -4.57 -18.15
C GLN A 108 -11.10 -3.39 -17.21
N PRO A 109 -11.99 -3.05 -16.28
CA PRO A 109 -11.73 -1.99 -15.29
C PRO A 109 -10.55 -2.34 -14.39
N ILE A 110 -9.65 -1.38 -14.19
CA ILE A 110 -8.45 -1.49 -13.37
C ILE A 110 -8.54 -0.47 -12.24
N ILE A 111 -8.53 -0.94 -10.99
CA ILE A 111 -8.61 -0.10 -9.80
C ILE A 111 -7.36 -0.31 -8.95
N LEU A 112 -6.83 0.75 -8.37
CA LEU A 112 -5.87 0.61 -7.27
C LEU A 112 -6.64 0.54 -5.94
N GLY A 113 -6.24 -0.40 -5.06
CA GLY A 113 -6.80 -0.56 -3.71
C GLY A 113 -5.68 -0.68 -2.66
N SER A 114 -5.12 0.44 -2.20
CA SER A 114 -3.92 0.48 -1.35
C SER A 114 -4.18 1.08 0.03
N ALA A 115 -3.49 0.59 1.05
CA ALA A 115 -3.46 1.20 2.39
C ALA A 115 -2.56 2.46 2.45
N SER A 116 -1.75 2.69 1.43
CA SER A 116 -0.80 3.81 1.36
C SER A 116 -1.51 5.13 1.09
N LYS A 117 -1.25 6.14 1.92
CA LYS A 117 -1.69 7.53 1.67
C LYS A 117 -0.86 8.25 0.59
N ASN A 118 0.20 7.61 0.10
CA ASN A 118 1.10 8.15 -0.91
C ASN A 118 0.94 7.46 -2.27
N ALA A 119 -0.14 6.69 -2.47
CA ALA A 119 -0.31 5.86 -3.66
C ALA A 119 -0.30 6.67 -4.97
N ARG A 120 -1.05 7.78 -5.02
CA ARG A 120 -1.12 8.63 -6.22
C ARG A 120 0.23 9.22 -6.62
N PRO A 121 1.00 9.88 -5.73
CA PRO A 121 2.35 10.34 -6.05
C PRO A 121 3.30 9.24 -6.54
N ILE A 122 3.19 8.02 -6.00
CA ILE A 122 4.01 6.88 -6.44
C ILE A 122 3.67 6.50 -7.88
N LEU A 123 2.38 6.34 -8.20
CA LEU A 123 1.94 6.03 -9.56
C LEU A 123 2.33 7.11 -10.59
N GLU A 124 2.32 8.38 -10.16
CA GLU A 124 2.81 9.50 -10.98
C GLU A 124 4.31 9.39 -11.25
N LYS A 125 5.12 9.09 -10.23
CA LYS A 125 6.59 8.94 -10.35
C LYS A 125 6.99 7.81 -11.30
N VAL A 126 6.25 6.71 -11.30
CA VAL A 126 6.51 5.58 -12.21
C VAL A 126 5.69 5.65 -13.52
N ASN A 127 5.02 6.78 -13.80
CA ASN A 127 4.31 7.09 -15.04
C ASN A 127 3.17 6.10 -15.41
N ILE A 128 2.50 5.49 -14.44
CA ILE A 128 1.41 4.53 -14.71
C ILE A 128 0.06 4.94 -14.09
N LEU A 129 -0.06 6.17 -13.56
CA LEU A 129 -1.31 6.66 -12.97
C LEU A 129 -2.50 6.49 -13.92
N ASN A 130 -2.31 6.76 -15.22
CA ASN A 130 -3.35 6.74 -16.25
C ASN A 130 -3.81 5.31 -16.64
N TYR A 131 -3.17 4.27 -16.13
CA TYR A 131 -3.62 2.89 -16.33
C TYR A 131 -4.83 2.55 -15.45
N PHE A 132 -4.99 3.22 -14.32
CA PHE A 132 -6.06 2.98 -13.37
C PHE A 132 -7.29 3.83 -13.71
N ASP A 133 -8.45 3.18 -13.78
CA ASP A 133 -9.73 3.86 -14.03
C ASP A 133 -10.19 4.60 -12.78
N ASP A 134 -9.81 4.11 -11.59
CA ASP A 134 -9.96 4.83 -10.32
C ASP A 134 -8.94 4.33 -9.28
N ILE A 135 -8.78 5.09 -8.21
CA ILE A 135 -7.86 4.81 -7.11
C ILE A 135 -8.61 4.94 -5.79
N VAL A 136 -8.43 3.93 -4.94
CA VAL A 136 -8.82 3.95 -3.53
C VAL A 136 -7.54 3.81 -2.71
N ASP A 137 -7.20 4.85 -1.98
CA ASP A 137 -5.99 4.87 -1.16
C ASP A 137 -6.30 5.09 0.32
N GLY A 138 -5.27 5.13 1.16
CA GLY A 138 -5.42 5.30 2.62
C GLY A 138 -6.02 6.65 3.05
N ASN A 139 -6.35 7.56 2.12
CA ASN A 139 -7.09 8.79 2.39
C ASN A 139 -8.59 8.63 2.09
N ASP A 140 -8.97 7.62 1.32
CA ASP A 140 -10.33 7.38 0.83
C ASP A 140 -11.13 6.44 1.75
N VAL A 141 -10.49 5.79 2.72
CA VAL A 141 -11.08 4.78 3.61
C VAL A 141 -10.90 5.14 5.08
N SER A 142 -11.82 4.67 5.90
CA SER A 142 -11.79 4.85 7.35
C SER A 142 -11.01 3.73 8.04
N ASN A 143 -11.12 2.52 7.52
CA ASN A 143 -10.49 1.32 8.07
C ASN A 143 -9.42 0.80 7.12
N ALA A 144 -8.25 0.46 7.68
CA ALA A 144 -7.16 -0.15 6.94
C ALA A 144 -7.30 -1.68 6.92
N LYS A 145 -6.64 -2.34 5.97
CA LYS A 145 -6.51 -3.81 5.93
C LYS A 145 -6.09 -4.35 7.32
N PRO A 146 -6.68 -5.42 7.82
CA PRO A 146 -7.48 -6.42 7.13
C PRO A 146 -8.97 -6.10 6.96
N ASP A 147 -9.43 -4.88 7.25
CA ASP A 147 -10.80 -4.47 6.90
C ASP A 147 -10.95 -4.42 5.37
N PRO A 148 -12.05 -4.97 4.80
CA PRO A 148 -12.25 -5.05 3.36
C PRO A 148 -12.63 -3.72 2.68
N GLU A 149 -12.77 -2.63 3.43
CA GLU A 149 -13.32 -1.35 2.95
C GLU A 149 -12.67 -0.89 1.65
N VAL A 150 -11.33 -0.96 1.56
CA VAL A 150 -10.58 -0.51 0.38
C VAL A 150 -10.98 -1.24 -0.91
N PHE A 151 -11.22 -2.54 -0.83
CA PHE A 151 -11.61 -3.35 -1.98
C PHE A 151 -13.10 -3.23 -2.30
N ILE A 152 -13.96 -3.12 -1.27
CA ILE A 152 -15.40 -2.86 -1.44
C ILE A 152 -15.63 -1.51 -2.12
N VAL A 153 -14.92 -0.46 -1.68
CA VAL A 153 -15.00 0.87 -2.31
C VAL A 153 -14.49 0.80 -3.74
N GLY A 154 -13.39 0.08 -3.99
CA GLY A 154 -12.84 -0.12 -5.33
C GLY A 154 -13.82 -0.80 -6.28
N ALA A 155 -14.47 -1.89 -5.86
CA ALA A 155 -15.50 -2.57 -6.64
C ALA A 155 -16.68 -1.64 -6.97
N LYS A 156 -17.15 -0.87 -5.99
CA LYS A 156 -18.23 0.12 -6.18
C LYS A 156 -17.87 1.21 -7.19
N LYS A 157 -16.64 1.75 -7.14
CA LYS A 157 -16.17 2.76 -8.10
C LYS A 157 -16.17 2.22 -9.54
N ALA A 158 -15.90 0.94 -9.72
CA ALA A 158 -16.00 0.25 -11.01
C ALA A 158 -17.43 -0.17 -11.38
N ASN A 159 -18.44 0.17 -10.58
CA ASN A 159 -19.83 -0.31 -10.73
C ASN A 159 -19.93 -1.85 -10.77
N GLN A 160 -19.11 -2.54 -9.98
CA GLN A 160 -19.07 -3.99 -9.86
C GLN A 160 -19.41 -4.44 -8.43
N THR A 161 -19.75 -5.73 -8.30
CA THR A 161 -19.94 -6.39 -7.00
C THR A 161 -18.65 -7.08 -6.56
N ASN A 162 -18.55 -7.44 -5.28
CA ASN A 162 -17.37 -8.14 -4.75
C ASN A 162 -17.13 -9.47 -5.50
N GLU A 163 -18.19 -10.24 -5.85
CA GLU A 163 -18.09 -11.52 -6.57
C GLU A 163 -17.56 -11.37 -8.01
N ASN A 164 -17.62 -10.15 -8.55
CA ASN A 164 -17.05 -9.82 -9.85
C ASN A 164 -15.68 -9.15 -9.75
N SER A 165 -15.09 -9.12 -8.56
CA SER A 165 -13.77 -8.52 -8.31
C SER A 165 -12.68 -9.60 -8.27
N ILE A 166 -11.53 -9.26 -8.82
CA ILE A 166 -10.28 -10.04 -8.70
C ILE A 166 -9.26 -9.13 -8.06
N VAL A 167 -8.74 -9.53 -6.90
CA VAL A 167 -7.77 -8.75 -6.13
C VAL A 167 -6.37 -9.35 -6.31
N PHE A 168 -5.38 -8.48 -6.53
CA PHE A 168 -3.96 -8.82 -6.52
C PHE A 168 -3.33 -8.22 -5.26
N GLU A 169 -2.74 -9.08 -4.42
CA GLU A 169 -2.28 -8.70 -3.09
C GLU A 169 -1.14 -9.63 -2.65
N ASP A 170 -0.13 -9.12 -1.95
CA ASP A 170 1.02 -9.88 -1.45
C ASP A 170 1.08 -10.02 0.08
N SER A 171 0.32 -9.21 0.80
CA SER A 171 0.31 -9.19 2.27
C SER A 171 -0.77 -10.08 2.88
N VAL A 172 -0.51 -10.61 4.08
CA VAL A 172 -1.50 -11.39 4.84
C VAL A 172 -2.75 -10.56 5.14
N ALA A 173 -2.57 -9.32 5.63
CA ALA A 173 -3.68 -8.44 5.95
C ALA A 173 -4.53 -8.10 4.72
N GLY A 174 -3.91 -7.94 3.55
CA GLY A 174 -4.64 -7.68 2.32
C GLY A 174 -5.36 -8.91 1.78
N ILE A 175 -4.78 -10.10 1.89
CA ILE A 175 -5.47 -11.36 1.54
C ILE A 175 -6.67 -11.60 2.46
N GLU A 176 -6.54 -11.33 3.76
CA GLU A 176 -7.67 -11.38 4.69
C GLU A 176 -8.78 -10.41 4.27
N ALA A 177 -8.44 -9.17 3.93
CA ALA A 177 -9.38 -8.15 3.45
C ALA A 177 -10.07 -8.54 2.13
N ALA A 178 -9.39 -9.27 1.24
CA ALA A 178 -9.92 -9.66 -0.07
C ALA A 178 -10.90 -10.87 0.00
N ASN A 179 -10.84 -11.66 1.05
CA ASN A 179 -11.61 -12.91 1.22
C ASN A 179 -12.93 -12.76 2.00
N VAL A 180 -13.47 -11.55 2.10
CA VAL A 180 -14.70 -11.21 2.84
C VAL A 180 -15.91 -11.11 1.93
#